data_bf2960e19aa0c6b878bc1d2b2e7de7e5
#
_entry.id   bf2960e19aa0c6b878bc1d2b2e7de7e5
#
_cell.length_a   1.000
_cell.length_b   1.000
_cell.length_c   1.000
_cell.angle_alpha   90.00
_cell.angle_beta   90.00
_cell.angle_gamma   90.00
#
_symmetry.space_group_name_H-M   'P 1'
#
loop_
_entity.id
_entity.type
_entity.pdbx_description
1 polymer ?
#
loop_
_entity_poly.entity_id
_entity_poly.type
_entity_poly.pdbx_seq_one_letter_code
_entity_poly.pdbx_strand_id
1 'polypeptide(L)'
;MGAQDIIAAIKGGLLQSDRLLKLDTSLGTNVLLPQRLVGHSRLGRDYEFTLDAISTNGNIELKTLIAQPVTLWIQQADQSYAPHHGYVHTARRLGSDSAITSYQIGFVSWMHFLRFRKDARIWQDKPVDEILTDVFNMHPQAQGAFRFNLKNTLPQRSFCVQYEDDWNFCHRLMETEGLFGYFEQAGDGKSHTLIITDDIGSLQPLSPQTVNFYRSGANSETDAFVQWSGTRTLQSTTLTTRTFDYKAPSSRANPKGTSIPTLTTQGDLPQQAEVYEYTGAYTYGQQDRGDHLSKVRMEEWESQAKRFHGVGAVRRIDAGRWFELNDHPGHPTGSDQKRQFAVIAVEWVIENNLPVSSGTTDFPHSLNGAVAAARAVRSTDDTHLTKSADGSEGFFMATVEAQRRTIPFRSPFEHDKPTMHLQTATVVGPQNEEVFTDELNRIKVRMHWDRLNAGDENASCWLRVAQSDTGGSYGAVHTPRIGEEVLIDWAGGDCDKPLVTGRVYNGAKKPEWHSNGILSGYKSKEYQGSGYNQLVMDDATGQNRVQMYSSSANSQLHLGYLIAQTGNSRGSYLGSGFDLKSDAYGAIRAGQGLYIST
;
A
#
# COMPACT_ATOMS: atom_id res chain seq x y z
N MET A 1 35.69 14.72 35.90
CA MET A 1 36.71 14.71 34.80
C MET A 1 36.57 15.99 34.02
N GLY A 2 37.69 16.68 33.74
CA GLY A 2 37.62 17.90 32.95
C GLY A 2 37.47 17.59 31.45
N ALA A 3 37.08 18.58 30.65
CA ALA A 3 36.94 18.42 29.19
C ALA A 3 38.19 17.84 28.51
N GLN A 4 39.37 18.07 29.08
CA GLN A 4 40.64 17.53 28.58
C GLN A 4 40.79 16.03 28.82
N ASP A 5 40.26 15.51 29.95
CA ASP A 5 40.28 14.08 30.24
C ASP A 5 39.35 13.30 29.32
N ILE A 6 38.23 13.93 28.96
CA ILE A 6 37.28 13.43 27.98
C ILE A 6 37.87 13.33 26.60
N ILE A 7 38.57 14.38 26.15
CA ILE A 7 39.26 14.43 24.85
C ILE A 7 40.39 13.39 24.79
N ALA A 8 41.14 13.20 25.86
CA ALA A 8 42.16 12.19 25.95
C ALA A 8 41.62 10.77 25.89
N ALA A 9 40.49 10.51 26.55
CA ALA A 9 39.80 9.23 26.50
C ALA A 9 39.21 8.94 25.11
N ILE A 10 38.64 9.94 24.43
CA ILE A 10 38.13 9.83 23.05
C ILE A 10 39.27 9.53 22.08
N LYS A 11 40.40 10.25 22.17
CA LYS A 11 41.59 10.04 21.34
C LYS A 11 42.28 8.69 21.58
N GLY A 12 42.10 8.11 22.74
CA GLY A 12 42.65 6.81 23.12
C GLY A 12 41.90 5.60 22.54
N GLY A 13 40.79 5.79 21.83
CA GLY A 13 40.00 4.70 21.18
C GLY A 13 39.22 3.79 22.16
N LEU A 14 39.18 4.15 23.45
CA LEU A 14 38.63 3.29 24.51
C LEU A 14 37.12 3.47 24.77
N LEU A 15 36.46 4.43 24.11
CA LEU A 15 35.14 4.89 24.51
C LEU A 15 33.97 4.01 24.06
N GLN A 16 34.14 3.23 23.01
CA GLN A 16 33.08 2.28 22.59
C GLN A 16 33.30 0.84 23.10
N SER A 17 34.44 0.55 23.71
CA SER A 17 34.69 -0.74 24.33
C SER A 17 33.83 -0.89 25.59
N ASP A 18 33.14 -2.02 25.70
CA ASP A 18 32.33 -2.40 26.87
C ASP A 18 31.20 -1.39 27.25
N ARG A 19 30.69 -0.67 26.24
CA ARG A 19 29.57 0.26 26.39
C ARG A 19 28.25 -0.40 26.04
N LEU A 20 27.15 0.09 26.68
CA LEU A 20 25.79 -0.38 26.43
C LEU A 20 25.40 -0.17 24.95
N LEU A 21 25.82 0.95 24.36
CA LEU A 21 25.61 1.26 22.94
C LEU A 21 26.93 1.45 22.21
N LYS A 22 27.02 0.91 20.99
CA LYS A 22 28.08 1.21 20.01
C LYS A 22 27.44 1.64 18.69
N LEU A 23 28.14 2.42 17.89
CA LEU A 23 27.65 2.97 16.63
C LEU A 23 28.73 2.87 15.54
N ASP A 24 28.36 2.23 14.43
CA ASP A 24 29.14 2.22 13.20
C ASP A 24 28.45 3.10 12.15
N THR A 25 29.20 4.00 11.55
CA THR A 25 28.71 4.90 10.50
C THR A 25 29.70 4.98 9.33
N SER A 26 29.27 5.55 8.22
CA SER A 26 30.14 5.83 7.05
C SER A 26 31.28 6.80 7.35
N LEU A 27 31.25 7.53 8.48
CA LEU A 27 32.31 8.45 8.90
C LEU A 27 33.52 7.75 9.52
N GLY A 28 33.37 6.46 9.85
CA GLY A 28 34.41 5.66 10.51
C GLY A 28 34.20 5.49 12.01
N THR A 29 35.02 4.63 12.61
CA THR A 29 34.92 4.23 14.01
C THR A 29 35.18 5.41 14.95
N ASN A 30 34.36 5.53 16.01
CA ASN A 30 34.51 6.54 17.08
C ASN A 30 34.36 8.02 16.64
N VAL A 31 33.90 8.32 15.42
CA VAL A 31 33.62 9.70 15.01
C VAL A 31 32.36 10.22 15.70
N LEU A 32 31.34 9.38 15.78
CA LEU A 32 30.11 9.63 16.53
C LEU A 32 29.97 8.59 17.64
N LEU A 33 29.87 9.05 18.88
CA LEU A 33 29.72 8.21 20.07
C LEU A 33 28.27 8.28 20.56
N PRO A 34 27.53 7.17 20.58
CA PRO A 34 26.13 7.16 20.95
C PRO A 34 25.95 7.51 22.43
N GLN A 35 25.09 8.47 22.74
CA GLN A 35 24.83 8.93 24.10
C GLN A 35 23.43 8.50 24.58
N ARG A 36 22.40 8.80 23.80
CA ARG A 36 21.00 8.49 24.13
C ARG A 36 20.29 7.95 22.92
N LEU A 37 19.35 7.05 23.15
CA LEU A 37 18.55 6.41 22.11
C LEU A 37 17.09 6.39 22.49
N VAL A 38 16.23 6.73 21.55
CA VAL A 38 14.81 6.38 21.55
C VAL A 38 14.54 5.64 20.24
N GLY A 39 13.94 4.46 20.35
CA GLY A 39 13.63 3.65 19.17
C GLY A 39 12.26 3.01 19.29
N HIS A 40 11.67 2.69 18.16
CA HIS A 40 10.47 1.88 18.09
C HIS A 40 10.54 0.89 16.93
N SER A 41 9.93 -0.27 17.14
CA SER A 41 9.77 -1.32 16.13
C SER A 41 8.38 -1.93 16.28
N ARG A 42 7.70 -2.21 15.17
CA ARG A 42 6.35 -2.77 15.18
C ARG A 42 6.18 -3.82 14.10
N LEU A 43 5.59 -4.95 14.47
CA LEU A 43 5.24 -6.02 13.54
C LEU A 43 4.28 -5.49 12.46
N GLY A 44 4.59 -5.75 11.19
CA GLY A 44 3.85 -5.24 10.04
C GLY A 44 4.13 -3.78 9.68
N ARG A 45 5.11 -3.14 10.32
CA ARG A 45 5.53 -1.75 10.05
C ARG A 45 7.05 -1.64 10.02
N ASP A 46 7.53 -0.44 9.78
CA ASP A 46 8.96 -0.11 9.85
C ASP A 46 9.44 0.01 11.30
N TYR A 47 10.74 0.05 11.51
CA TYR A 47 11.37 0.51 12.74
C TYR A 47 12.05 1.85 12.51
N GLU A 48 12.16 2.62 13.57
CA GLU A 48 12.87 3.90 13.57
C GLU A 48 13.62 4.08 14.89
N PHE A 49 14.86 4.54 14.77
CA PHE A 49 15.70 4.89 15.90
C PHE A 49 16.15 6.34 15.76
N THR A 50 16.01 7.10 16.83
CA THR A 50 16.59 8.43 16.99
C THR A 50 17.69 8.37 18.05
N LEU A 51 18.87 8.84 17.69
CA LEU A 51 20.07 8.71 18.49
C LEU A 51 20.75 10.06 18.68
N ASP A 52 20.97 10.48 19.93
CA ASP A 52 21.91 11.55 20.25
C ASP A 52 23.32 10.97 20.31
N ALA A 53 24.24 11.61 19.64
CA ALA A 53 25.65 11.24 19.61
C ALA A 53 26.54 12.44 19.86
N ILE A 54 27.71 12.22 20.43
CA ILE A 54 28.74 13.26 20.65
C ILE A 54 29.95 13.03 19.77
N SER A 55 30.62 14.11 19.40
CA SER A 55 31.83 14.07 18.60
C SER A 55 32.79 15.20 19.00
N THR A 56 34.09 14.95 18.83
CA THR A 56 35.12 16.01 18.89
C THR A 56 35.22 16.79 17.58
N ASN A 57 34.59 16.28 16.51
CA ASN A 57 34.53 16.98 15.22
C ASN A 57 33.26 17.85 15.18
N GLY A 58 33.42 19.17 15.32
CA GLY A 58 32.33 20.14 15.24
C GLY A 58 31.86 20.46 13.82
N ASN A 59 32.48 19.93 12.78
CA ASN A 59 32.25 20.27 11.38
C ASN A 59 31.89 19.05 10.52
N ILE A 60 31.13 18.09 11.09
CA ILE A 60 30.64 16.96 10.30
C ILE A 60 29.64 17.47 9.27
N GLU A 61 29.91 17.20 8.00
CA GLU A 61 28.99 17.53 6.90
C GLU A 61 27.80 16.55 6.92
N LEU A 62 26.62 17.02 7.36
CA LEU A 62 25.43 16.17 7.62
C LEU A 62 24.95 15.41 6.37
N LYS A 63 25.07 16.01 5.17
CA LYS A 63 24.62 15.35 3.93
C LYS A 63 25.40 14.07 3.62
N THR A 64 26.63 13.91 4.14
CA THR A 64 27.43 12.68 3.95
C THR A 64 26.91 11.49 4.76
N LEU A 65 26.00 11.74 5.71
CA LEU A 65 25.32 10.70 6.48
C LEU A 65 24.01 10.26 5.83
N ILE A 66 23.32 11.14 5.12
CA ILE A 66 21.97 10.87 4.59
C ILE A 66 22.01 9.71 3.59
N ALA A 67 21.07 8.78 3.75
CA ALA A 67 20.91 7.54 2.99
C ALA A 67 22.12 6.57 3.10
N GLN A 68 23.06 6.83 4.03
CA GLN A 68 24.18 5.92 4.28
C GLN A 68 23.81 4.85 5.31
N PRO A 69 24.39 3.66 5.20
CA PRO A 69 24.18 2.59 6.17
C PRO A 69 24.75 3.00 7.54
N VAL A 70 24.07 2.58 8.57
CA VAL A 70 24.44 2.75 9.97
C VAL A 70 24.07 1.50 10.75
N THR A 71 24.88 1.13 11.74
CA THR A 71 24.60 0.02 12.64
C THR A 71 24.72 0.46 14.08
N LEU A 72 23.62 0.32 14.80
CA LEU A 72 23.58 0.45 16.23
C LEU A 72 23.78 -0.94 16.86
N TRP A 73 24.67 -1.04 17.81
CA TRP A 73 24.92 -2.25 18.58
C TRP A 73 24.45 -2.06 20.02
N ILE A 74 23.58 -2.94 20.49
CA ILE A 74 23.07 -2.96 21.86
C ILE A 74 23.70 -4.12 22.61
N GLN A 75 24.37 -3.83 23.74
CA GLN A 75 24.99 -4.84 24.59
C GLN A 75 23.92 -5.70 25.26
N GLN A 76 24.06 -7.01 25.15
CA GLN A 76 23.20 -8.00 25.76
C GLN A 76 23.62 -8.31 27.20
N ALA A 77 22.80 -9.07 27.93
CA ALA A 77 23.10 -9.47 29.30
C ALA A 77 24.39 -10.32 29.42
N ASP A 78 24.70 -11.10 28.38
CA ASP A 78 25.89 -11.93 28.29
C ASP A 78 27.14 -11.18 27.78
N GLN A 79 27.11 -9.85 27.69
CA GLN A 79 28.13 -8.94 27.17
C GLN A 79 28.34 -9.03 25.63
N SER A 80 27.64 -9.88 24.91
CA SER A 80 27.61 -9.87 23.45
C SER A 80 26.88 -8.63 22.92
N TYR A 81 26.89 -8.41 21.61
CA TYR A 81 26.21 -7.28 20.98
C TYR A 81 25.23 -7.73 19.92
N ALA A 82 24.03 -7.20 20.00
CA ALA A 82 23.01 -7.37 18.96
C ALA A 82 22.98 -6.14 18.05
N PRO A 83 23.05 -6.33 16.71
CA PRO A 83 23.00 -5.23 15.76
C PRO A 83 21.57 -4.79 15.44
N HIS A 84 21.42 -3.50 15.15
CA HIS A 84 20.29 -2.90 14.48
C HIS A 84 20.82 -2.06 13.32
N HIS A 85 20.82 -2.66 12.12
CA HIS A 85 21.27 -2.01 10.89
C HIS A 85 20.14 -1.18 10.30
N GLY A 86 20.47 -0.05 9.64
CA GLY A 86 19.52 0.78 8.94
C GLY A 86 20.20 1.81 8.06
N TYR A 87 19.41 2.76 7.59
CA TYR A 87 19.86 3.87 6.77
C TYR A 87 19.50 5.20 7.42
N VAL A 88 20.41 6.12 7.46
CA VAL A 88 20.17 7.46 8.03
C VAL A 88 19.19 8.22 7.14
N HIS A 89 18.03 8.60 7.68
CA HIS A 89 17.05 9.43 6.97
C HIS A 89 17.08 10.88 7.41
N THR A 90 17.59 11.15 8.61
CA THR A 90 17.74 12.51 9.14
C THR A 90 19.02 12.65 9.94
N ALA A 91 19.66 13.80 9.85
CA ALA A 91 20.83 14.16 10.63
C ALA A 91 20.75 15.62 11.04
N ARG A 92 21.10 15.93 12.29
CA ARG A 92 21.04 17.26 12.87
C ARG A 92 22.26 17.53 13.75
N ARG A 93 22.79 18.74 13.72
CA ARG A 93 23.69 19.24 14.74
C ARG A 93 22.87 19.93 15.83
N LEU A 94 22.94 19.45 17.06
CA LEU A 94 22.20 20.03 18.18
C LEU A 94 22.89 21.28 18.72
N GLY A 95 24.19 21.20 18.94
CA GLY A 95 24.99 22.30 19.46
C GLY A 95 26.40 21.87 19.83
N SER A 96 27.21 22.82 20.29
CA SER A 96 28.57 22.55 20.75
C SER A 96 28.79 23.17 22.12
N ASP A 97 29.46 22.42 22.97
CA ASP A 97 29.92 22.87 24.26
C ASP A 97 31.44 22.65 24.33
N SER A 98 32.17 23.77 24.21
CA SER A 98 33.64 23.79 24.20
C SER A 98 34.25 22.83 23.18
N ALA A 99 34.71 21.66 23.60
CA ALA A 99 35.40 20.69 22.79
C ALA A 99 34.53 19.59 22.20
N ILE A 100 33.26 19.54 22.58
CA ILE A 100 32.31 18.47 22.18
C ILE A 100 31.13 19.07 21.43
N THR A 101 30.80 18.46 20.32
CA THR A 101 29.61 18.78 19.54
C THR A 101 28.60 17.63 19.63
N SER A 102 27.36 17.97 19.91
CA SER A 102 26.24 17.02 19.95
C SER A 102 25.53 17.00 18.60
N TYR A 103 25.31 15.79 18.11
CA TYR A 103 24.58 15.48 16.89
C TYR A 103 23.39 14.60 17.20
N GLN A 104 22.37 14.64 16.36
CA GLN A 104 21.27 13.71 16.39
C GLN A 104 21.09 13.09 15.01
N ILE A 105 20.97 11.77 14.96
CA ILE A 105 20.69 11.03 13.74
C ILE A 105 19.44 10.16 13.92
N GLY A 106 18.61 10.13 12.88
CA GLY A 106 17.49 9.20 12.78
C GLY A 106 17.81 8.18 11.69
N PHE A 107 17.57 6.90 11.98
CA PHE A 107 17.74 5.86 10.99
C PHE A 107 16.58 4.85 11.00
N VAL A 108 16.35 4.23 9.86
CA VAL A 108 15.17 3.42 9.52
C VAL A 108 15.58 2.22 8.68
N SER A 109 14.65 1.29 8.42
CA SER A 109 14.91 0.22 7.47
C SER A 109 14.93 0.72 6.02
N TRP A 110 15.28 -0.17 5.09
CA TRP A 110 15.21 0.13 3.67
C TRP A 110 13.78 0.39 3.18
N MET A 111 12.74 -0.12 3.88
CA MET A 111 11.34 0.14 3.50
C MET A 111 10.98 1.62 3.51
N HIS A 112 11.65 2.43 4.32
CA HIS A 112 11.40 3.87 4.37
C HIS A 112 11.59 4.56 3.00
N PHE A 113 12.49 4.04 2.16
CA PHE A 113 12.73 4.59 0.83
C PHE A 113 11.55 4.46 -0.11
N LEU A 114 10.62 3.54 0.15
CA LEU A 114 9.37 3.40 -0.60
C LEU A 114 8.51 4.68 -0.57
N ARG A 115 8.67 5.54 0.43
CA ARG A 115 7.95 6.82 0.58
C ARG A 115 8.39 7.87 -0.44
N PHE A 116 9.58 7.72 -1.02
CA PHE A 116 10.19 8.71 -1.92
C PHE A 116 10.00 8.37 -3.40
N ARG A 117 9.30 7.28 -3.71
CA ARG A 117 8.93 6.93 -5.07
C ARG A 117 7.42 6.83 -5.20
N LYS A 118 6.88 7.51 -6.21
CA LYS A 118 5.48 7.40 -6.64
C LYS A 118 5.45 6.86 -8.06
N ASP A 119 4.53 5.95 -8.36
CA ASP A 119 4.34 5.45 -9.72
C ASP A 119 2.84 5.38 -10.08
N ALA A 120 2.59 5.29 -11.38
CA ALA A 120 1.30 5.01 -11.95
C ALA A 120 1.48 3.80 -12.88
N ARG A 121 0.99 2.64 -12.48
CA ARG A 121 1.23 1.36 -13.14
C ARG A 121 0.07 0.39 -12.95
N ILE A 122 -0.07 -0.53 -13.89
CA ILE A 122 -1.05 -1.62 -13.86
C ILE A 122 -0.32 -2.96 -13.82
N TRP A 123 -0.75 -3.85 -12.92
CA TRP A 123 -0.42 -5.27 -12.94
C TRP A 123 -1.66 -6.08 -13.28
N GLN A 124 -1.50 -7.12 -14.09
CA GLN A 124 -2.58 -8.02 -14.48
C GLN A 124 -2.15 -9.46 -14.22
N ASP A 125 -3.10 -10.26 -13.75
CA ASP A 125 -2.96 -11.70 -13.52
C ASP A 125 -1.72 -12.10 -12.71
N LYS A 126 -1.39 -11.28 -11.69
CA LYS A 126 -0.27 -11.48 -10.77
C LYS A 126 -0.74 -11.61 -9.32
N PRO A 127 -0.15 -12.51 -8.52
CA PRO A 127 -0.32 -12.54 -7.08
C PRO A 127 0.43 -11.38 -6.41
N VAL A 128 0.05 -11.08 -5.16
CA VAL A 128 0.59 -9.90 -4.45
C VAL A 128 2.09 -10.01 -4.18
N ASP A 129 2.62 -11.18 -3.88
CA ASP A 129 4.05 -11.41 -3.65
C ASP A 129 4.91 -11.10 -4.88
N GLU A 130 4.43 -11.42 -6.09
CA GLU A 130 5.10 -11.01 -7.33
C GLU A 130 5.02 -9.49 -7.54
N ILE A 131 3.86 -8.87 -7.26
CA ILE A 131 3.68 -7.42 -7.38
C ILE A 131 4.64 -6.70 -6.42
N LEU A 132 4.70 -7.14 -5.16
CA LEU A 132 5.61 -6.58 -4.16
C LEU A 132 7.08 -6.77 -4.57
N THR A 133 7.43 -7.95 -5.10
CA THR A 133 8.77 -8.22 -5.63
C THR A 133 9.15 -7.25 -6.75
N ASP A 134 8.24 -7.00 -7.69
CA ASP A 134 8.44 -6.03 -8.77
C ASP A 134 8.73 -4.62 -8.22
N VAL A 135 7.97 -4.19 -7.19
CA VAL A 135 8.15 -2.86 -6.57
C VAL A 135 9.45 -2.79 -5.78
N PHE A 136 9.74 -3.76 -4.93
CA PHE A 136 10.95 -3.76 -4.10
C PHE A 136 12.23 -3.77 -4.95
N ASN A 137 12.24 -4.51 -6.05
CA ASN A 137 13.39 -4.55 -6.97
C ASN A 137 13.67 -3.19 -7.68
N MET A 138 12.74 -2.23 -7.62
CA MET A 138 12.98 -0.86 -8.09
C MET A 138 13.85 -0.05 -7.11
N HIS A 139 13.99 -0.52 -5.87
CA HIS A 139 14.77 0.14 -4.82
C HIS A 139 16.10 -0.58 -4.60
N PRO A 140 17.24 0.06 -4.88
CA PRO A 140 18.56 -0.59 -4.75
C PRO A 140 18.83 -1.18 -3.36
N GLN A 141 18.32 -0.52 -2.30
CA GLN A 141 18.50 -0.95 -0.92
C GLN A 141 17.69 -2.20 -0.56
N ALA A 142 16.63 -2.50 -1.33
CA ALA A 142 15.77 -3.66 -1.12
C ALA A 142 16.29 -4.92 -1.82
N GLN A 143 17.19 -4.78 -2.80
CA GLN A 143 17.66 -5.92 -3.60
C GLN A 143 18.36 -6.96 -2.73
N GLY A 144 17.78 -8.17 -2.69
CA GLY A 144 18.26 -9.27 -1.83
C GLY A 144 17.99 -9.09 -0.34
N ALA A 145 17.29 -8.02 0.07
CA ALA A 145 17.00 -7.69 1.45
C ALA A 145 15.54 -7.95 1.86
N PHE A 146 14.84 -8.82 1.14
CA PHE A 146 13.50 -9.30 1.50
C PHE A 146 13.30 -10.76 1.10
N ARG A 147 12.38 -11.44 1.78
CA ARG A 147 11.90 -12.77 1.41
C ARG A 147 10.48 -13.01 1.89
N PHE A 148 9.75 -13.87 1.17
CA PHE A 148 8.43 -14.34 1.56
C PHE A 148 8.55 -15.69 2.28
N ASN A 149 7.86 -15.80 3.41
CA ASN A 149 7.69 -17.03 4.18
C ASN A 149 6.20 -17.27 4.39
N LEU A 150 5.52 -17.66 3.31
CA LEU A 150 4.07 -17.80 3.26
C LEU A 150 3.66 -19.24 3.55
N LYS A 151 2.62 -19.38 4.36
CA LYS A 151 1.97 -20.67 4.63
C LYS A 151 0.98 -21.02 3.52
N ASN A 152 0.33 -20.02 2.93
CA ASN A 152 -0.67 -20.19 1.89
C ASN A 152 -0.22 -19.52 0.60
N THR A 153 -0.60 -20.12 -0.54
CA THR A 153 -0.38 -19.51 -1.86
C THR A 153 -1.34 -18.34 -2.05
N LEU A 154 -0.85 -17.21 -2.50
CA LEU A 154 -1.66 -16.03 -2.78
C LEU A 154 -2.40 -16.17 -4.12
N PRO A 155 -3.67 -15.76 -4.20
CA PRO A 155 -4.42 -15.79 -5.44
C PRO A 155 -3.95 -14.69 -6.40
N GLN A 156 -4.06 -14.99 -7.69
CA GLN A 156 -3.82 -14.00 -8.74
C GLN A 156 -4.91 -12.91 -8.71
N ARG A 157 -4.48 -11.67 -8.88
CA ARG A 157 -5.34 -10.52 -9.11
C ARG A 157 -5.41 -10.24 -10.60
N SER A 158 -6.59 -10.26 -11.18
CA SER A 158 -6.79 -9.98 -12.59
C SER A 158 -6.44 -8.53 -12.97
N PHE A 159 -6.54 -7.61 -12.02
CA PHE A 159 -6.23 -6.19 -12.23
C PHE A 159 -5.86 -5.53 -10.90
N CYS A 160 -4.75 -4.82 -10.88
CA CYS A 160 -4.27 -4.09 -9.71
C CYS A 160 -3.57 -2.81 -10.17
N VAL A 161 -4.02 -1.68 -9.67
CA VAL A 161 -3.50 -0.36 -10.04
C VAL A 161 -2.71 0.23 -8.88
N GLN A 162 -1.52 0.72 -9.18
CA GLN A 162 -0.80 1.69 -8.36
C GLN A 162 -1.04 3.09 -8.94
N TYR A 163 -1.42 4.05 -8.11
CA TYR A 163 -1.52 5.49 -8.45
C TYR A 163 -1.12 6.35 -7.24
N GLU A 164 -0.09 5.90 -6.55
CA GLU A 164 0.34 6.36 -5.22
C GLU A 164 1.82 6.10 -5.00
N ASP A 165 2.35 6.48 -3.84
CA ASP A 165 3.71 6.10 -3.45
C ASP A 165 3.82 4.59 -3.17
N ASP A 166 5.05 4.07 -3.31
CA ASP A 166 5.31 2.64 -3.16
C ASP A 166 5.04 2.16 -1.73
N TRP A 167 5.19 3.02 -0.72
CA TRP A 167 4.91 2.70 0.68
C TRP A 167 3.45 2.37 0.90
N ASN A 168 2.55 3.29 0.53
CA ASN A 168 1.11 3.08 0.68
C ASN A 168 0.64 1.88 -0.15
N PHE A 169 1.12 1.77 -1.38
CA PHE A 169 0.79 0.67 -2.28
C PHE A 169 1.16 -0.71 -1.69
N CYS A 170 2.40 -0.88 -1.24
CA CYS A 170 2.86 -2.15 -0.69
C CYS A 170 2.11 -2.51 0.61
N HIS A 171 1.95 -1.55 1.52
CA HIS A 171 1.27 -1.80 2.78
C HIS A 171 -0.20 -2.17 2.59
N ARG A 172 -0.97 -1.43 1.75
CA ARG A 172 -2.38 -1.77 1.53
C ARG A 172 -2.57 -3.14 0.87
N LEU A 173 -1.63 -3.56 0.01
CA LEU A 173 -1.67 -4.90 -0.58
C LEU A 173 -1.39 -5.97 0.48
N MET A 174 -0.39 -5.78 1.32
CA MET A 174 -0.09 -6.69 2.43
C MET A 174 -1.27 -6.77 3.41
N GLU A 175 -1.83 -5.65 3.83
CA GLU A 175 -3.00 -5.57 4.72
C GLU A 175 -4.20 -6.32 4.14
N THR A 176 -4.51 -6.12 2.86
CA THR A 176 -5.64 -6.78 2.19
C THR A 176 -5.50 -8.30 2.16
N GLU A 177 -4.28 -8.82 1.94
CA GLU A 177 -4.01 -10.27 1.90
C GLU A 177 -3.74 -10.86 3.29
N GLY A 178 -3.70 -10.03 4.33
CA GLY A 178 -3.38 -10.46 5.70
C GLY A 178 -1.90 -10.76 5.92
N LEU A 179 -1.02 -10.20 5.06
CA LEU A 179 0.42 -10.31 5.21
C LEU A 179 0.95 -9.27 6.19
N PHE A 180 2.05 -9.62 6.85
CA PHE A 180 2.78 -8.69 7.70
C PHE A 180 4.28 -8.96 7.62
N GLY A 181 5.06 -7.90 7.84
CA GLY A 181 6.50 -7.97 7.78
C GLY A 181 7.16 -7.84 9.14
N TYR A 182 8.35 -8.41 9.30
CA TYR A 182 9.29 -8.16 10.39
C TYR A 182 10.71 -8.22 9.87
N PHE A 183 11.66 -7.68 10.62
CA PHE A 183 13.04 -7.59 10.18
C PHE A 183 13.94 -8.61 10.90
N GLU A 184 14.83 -9.22 10.14
CA GLU A 184 15.93 -10.01 10.66
C GLU A 184 17.23 -9.24 10.41
N GLN A 185 18.00 -9.04 11.48
CA GLN A 185 19.30 -8.36 11.42
C GLN A 185 20.40 -9.39 11.15
N ALA A 186 21.31 -9.08 10.22
CA ALA A 186 22.50 -9.91 10.02
C ALA A 186 23.44 -9.78 11.21
N GLY A 187 24.01 -10.88 11.69
CA GLY A 187 24.88 -10.87 12.87
C GLY A 187 26.16 -10.04 12.73
N ASP A 188 26.60 -9.77 11.51
CA ASP A 188 27.72 -8.87 11.21
C ASP A 188 27.35 -7.38 11.18
N GLY A 189 26.05 -7.07 11.35
CA GLY A 189 25.50 -5.73 11.37
C GLY A 189 25.49 -4.99 10.03
N LYS A 190 25.77 -5.66 8.91
CA LYS A 190 25.90 -4.99 7.60
C LYS A 190 24.63 -4.97 6.77
N SER A 191 23.60 -5.68 7.19
CA SER A 191 22.33 -5.75 6.47
C SER A 191 21.18 -6.15 7.40
N HIS A 192 19.98 -5.89 6.93
CA HIS A 192 18.74 -6.41 7.50
C HIS A 192 17.85 -6.96 6.38
N THR A 193 17.04 -7.93 6.68
CA THR A 193 16.13 -8.59 5.74
C THR A 193 14.71 -8.48 6.21
N LEU A 194 13.81 -7.98 5.37
CA LEU A 194 12.37 -8.01 5.60
C LEU A 194 11.84 -9.41 5.33
N ILE A 195 11.20 -10.01 6.33
CA ILE A 195 10.49 -11.28 6.19
C ILE A 195 9.00 -10.98 6.14
N ILE A 196 8.35 -11.37 5.05
CA ILE A 196 6.91 -11.19 4.85
C ILE A 196 6.23 -12.54 5.03
N THR A 197 5.22 -12.60 5.91
CA THR A 197 4.50 -13.84 6.25
C THR A 197 3.01 -13.60 6.44
N ASP A 198 2.22 -14.66 6.38
CA ASP A 198 0.79 -14.73 6.71
C ASP A 198 0.52 -15.50 8.02
N ASP A 199 1.59 -16.01 8.68
CA ASP A 199 1.47 -16.87 9.86
C ASP A 199 2.36 -16.42 11.02
N ILE A 200 1.73 -15.98 12.12
CA ILE A 200 2.44 -15.63 13.37
C ILE A 200 3.22 -16.82 13.95
N GLY A 201 2.82 -18.03 13.64
CA GLY A 201 3.53 -19.26 14.06
C GLY A 201 4.94 -19.38 13.49
N SER A 202 5.26 -18.67 12.40
CA SER A 202 6.58 -18.66 11.75
C SER A 202 7.62 -17.80 12.47
N LEU A 203 7.22 -16.95 13.41
CA LEU A 203 8.11 -16.07 14.14
C LEU A 203 9.15 -16.89 14.95
N GLN A 204 10.38 -16.41 14.97
CA GLN A 204 11.47 -17.06 15.70
C GLN A 204 11.45 -16.67 17.18
N PRO A 205 11.88 -17.57 18.10
CA PRO A 205 11.99 -17.24 19.52
C PRO A 205 13.12 -16.25 19.80
N LEU A 206 13.04 -15.56 20.91
CA LEU A 206 14.20 -14.91 21.51
C LEU A 206 15.26 -15.97 21.89
N SER A 207 16.51 -15.57 22.02
CA SER A 207 17.59 -16.45 22.48
C SER A 207 18.28 -15.81 23.70
N PRO A 208 18.14 -16.40 24.91
CA PRO A 208 17.27 -17.51 25.31
C PRO A 208 15.78 -17.17 25.15
N GLN A 209 14.96 -18.24 24.92
CA GLN A 209 13.52 -18.13 24.67
C GLN A 209 12.73 -17.59 25.87
N THR A 210 13.19 -17.87 27.07
CA THR A 210 12.50 -17.57 28.33
C THR A 210 12.86 -16.17 28.83
N VAL A 211 11.86 -15.40 29.23
CA VAL A 211 12.00 -14.12 29.93
C VAL A 211 11.31 -14.21 31.26
N ASN A 212 12.01 -13.87 32.35
CA ASN A 212 11.49 -13.92 33.70
C ASN A 212 10.70 -12.64 34.02
N PHE A 213 9.79 -12.76 34.99
CA PHE A 213 9.06 -11.66 35.59
C PHE A 213 9.47 -11.50 37.04
N TYR A 214 9.88 -10.29 37.43
CA TYR A 214 10.22 -9.98 38.83
C TYR A 214 9.45 -8.75 39.30
N ARG A 215 8.81 -8.85 40.47
CA ARG A 215 8.12 -7.71 41.10
C ARG A 215 9.09 -6.76 41.80
N SER A 216 10.19 -7.27 42.35
CA SER A 216 11.24 -6.50 43.04
C SER A 216 12.50 -7.34 43.13
N GLY A 217 13.67 -6.70 43.19
CA GLY A 217 14.95 -7.37 43.44
C GLY A 217 15.60 -8.02 42.23
N ALA A 218 15.14 -7.72 41.01
CA ALA A 218 15.90 -8.06 39.80
C ALA A 218 17.21 -7.27 39.78
N ASN A 219 18.32 -7.93 39.49
CA ASN A 219 19.60 -7.27 39.28
C ASN A 219 19.82 -7.00 37.80
N SER A 220 20.72 -6.08 37.48
CA SER A 220 21.04 -5.67 36.12
C SER A 220 21.70 -6.77 35.24
N GLU A 221 21.96 -7.94 35.83
CA GLU A 221 22.64 -9.05 35.14
C GLU A 221 21.68 -9.97 34.37
N THR A 222 20.37 -9.87 34.65
CA THR A 222 19.37 -10.72 34.01
C THR A 222 18.29 -9.90 33.32
N ASP A 223 18.02 -10.24 32.05
CA ASP A 223 16.91 -9.68 31.32
C ASP A 223 15.56 -10.12 31.90
N ALA A 224 14.73 -9.15 32.31
CA ALA A 224 13.45 -9.42 32.95
C ALA A 224 12.41 -8.33 32.69
N PHE A 225 11.14 -8.69 32.77
CA PHE A 225 10.04 -7.74 32.92
C PHE A 225 9.78 -7.45 34.42
N VAL A 226 9.58 -6.19 34.73
CA VAL A 226 9.17 -5.73 36.08
C VAL A 226 7.70 -5.36 36.12
N GLN A 227 7.09 -5.13 34.97
CA GLN A 227 5.65 -4.93 34.82
C GLN A 227 5.15 -5.77 33.65
N TRP A 228 3.98 -6.39 33.84
CA TRP A 228 3.28 -7.13 32.84
C TRP A 228 1.78 -7.10 33.13
N SER A 229 0.99 -6.60 32.19
CA SER A 229 -0.45 -6.46 32.35
C SER A 229 -1.18 -6.77 31.03
N GLY A 230 -2.40 -7.29 31.15
CA GLY A 230 -3.26 -7.53 29.99
C GLY A 230 -4.29 -6.41 29.82
N THR A 231 -4.51 -5.98 28.59
CA THR A 231 -5.56 -5.03 28.22
C THR A 231 -6.57 -5.71 27.33
N ARG A 232 -7.84 -5.43 27.53
CA ARG A 232 -8.92 -5.79 26.62
C ARG A 232 -9.52 -4.54 26.02
N THR A 233 -9.68 -4.55 24.70
CA THR A 233 -10.24 -3.44 23.93
C THR A 233 -11.51 -3.91 23.23
N LEU A 234 -12.57 -3.12 23.32
CA LEU A 234 -13.82 -3.41 22.61
C LEU A 234 -13.58 -3.40 21.11
N GLN A 235 -14.06 -4.45 20.44
CA GLN A 235 -13.98 -4.61 18.98
C GLN A 235 -15.37 -4.98 18.44
N SER A 236 -15.56 -4.83 17.14
CA SER A 236 -16.73 -5.36 16.45
C SER A 236 -16.75 -6.88 16.53
N THR A 237 -17.96 -7.46 16.61
CA THR A 237 -18.13 -8.90 16.83
C THR A 237 -18.68 -9.65 15.62
N THR A 238 -19.12 -8.93 14.58
CA THR A 238 -19.63 -9.52 13.36
C THR A 238 -19.32 -8.62 12.17
N LEU A 239 -18.69 -9.17 11.15
CA LEU A 239 -18.44 -8.51 9.87
C LEU A 239 -19.23 -9.22 8.77
N THR A 240 -20.04 -8.49 8.03
CA THR A 240 -20.70 -8.97 6.81
C THR A 240 -20.24 -8.13 5.63
N THR A 241 -19.67 -8.78 4.63
CA THR A 241 -19.29 -8.13 3.37
C THR A 241 -20.19 -8.58 2.23
N ARG A 242 -20.39 -7.73 1.25
CA ARG A 242 -21.15 -8.06 0.04
C ARG A 242 -20.53 -7.44 -1.21
N THR A 243 -20.49 -8.20 -2.29
CA THR A 243 -20.09 -7.75 -3.61
C THR A 243 -21.17 -8.00 -4.65
N PHE A 244 -21.13 -7.29 -5.77
CA PHE A 244 -22.01 -7.51 -6.92
C PHE A 244 -21.20 -8.10 -8.08
N ASP A 245 -21.56 -9.31 -8.49
CA ASP A 245 -20.98 -9.93 -9.68
C ASP A 245 -21.82 -9.61 -10.93
N TYR A 246 -21.32 -8.69 -11.75
CA TYR A 246 -22.00 -8.30 -12.98
C TYR A 246 -21.96 -9.38 -14.06
N LYS A 247 -21.11 -10.41 -13.94
CA LYS A 247 -21.09 -11.55 -14.87
C LYS A 247 -22.19 -12.56 -14.60
N ALA A 248 -22.71 -12.55 -13.37
CA ALA A 248 -23.81 -13.44 -12.95
C ALA A 248 -24.85 -12.70 -12.09
N PRO A 249 -25.47 -11.60 -12.57
CA PRO A 249 -26.26 -10.68 -11.76
C PRO A 249 -27.55 -11.28 -11.20
N SER A 250 -28.14 -12.26 -11.87
CA SER A 250 -29.39 -12.93 -11.47
C SER A 250 -29.18 -14.27 -10.76
N SER A 251 -27.94 -14.72 -10.59
CA SER A 251 -27.64 -16.01 -10.00
C SER A 251 -27.86 -16.01 -8.49
N ARG A 252 -28.51 -17.06 -7.98
CA ARG A 252 -28.51 -17.34 -6.54
C ARG A 252 -27.13 -17.65 -6.00
N ALA A 253 -26.21 -18.06 -6.89
CA ALA A 253 -24.80 -18.32 -6.59
C ALA A 253 -23.91 -17.07 -6.67
N ASN A 254 -24.46 -15.91 -7.00
CA ASN A 254 -23.71 -14.66 -6.94
C ASN A 254 -23.14 -14.49 -5.53
N PRO A 255 -21.81 -14.28 -5.39
CA PRO A 255 -21.19 -14.04 -4.09
C PRO A 255 -21.92 -12.91 -3.37
N LYS A 256 -22.65 -13.26 -2.34
CA LYS A 256 -23.61 -12.31 -1.76
C LYS A 256 -23.10 -11.66 -0.53
N GLY A 257 -22.14 -12.26 0.05
CA GLY A 257 -21.59 -11.79 1.28
C GLY A 257 -21.26 -12.93 2.21
N THR A 258 -20.36 -12.62 3.10
CA THR A 258 -19.86 -13.49 4.14
C THR A 258 -20.13 -12.82 5.46
N SER A 259 -20.68 -13.54 6.42
CA SER A 259 -20.81 -13.08 7.80
C SER A 259 -19.88 -13.90 8.66
N ILE A 260 -18.87 -13.24 9.22
CA ILE A 260 -17.86 -13.85 10.09
C ILE A 260 -18.05 -13.32 11.51
N PRO A 261 -18.43 -14.17 12.46
CA PRO A 261 -18.50 -13.80 13.88
C PRO A 261 -17.13 -13.87 14.54
N THR A 262 -16.97 -13.18 15.64
CA THR A 262 -15.78 -13.26 16.50
C THR A 262 -15.55 -14.69 16.98
N LEU A 263 -14.30 -15.14 17.01
CA LEU A 263 -13.94 -16.43 17.57
C LEU A 263 -14.14 -16.42 19.11
N THR A 264 -14.74 -17.49 19.61
CA THR A 264 -15.00 -17.67 21.05
C THR A 264 -13.75 -17.63 21.93
N THR A 265 -12.58 -17.94 21.35
CA THR A 265 -11.28 -17.93 22.05
C THR A 265 -10.74 -16.52 22.34
N GLN A 266 -11.15 -15.50 21.60
CA GLN A 266 -10.82 -14.11 21.89
C GLN A 266 -11.84 -13.40 22.78
N GLY A 267 -12.81 -14.08 23.05
CA GLY A 267 -13.84 -13.93 23.57
C GLY A 267 -14.60 -13.20 24.56
N ASP A 268 -15.76 -13.63 24.61
CA ASP A 268 -16.76 -13.09 25.52
C ASP A 268 -16.82 -11.54 25.52
N LEU A 269 -16.45 -10.93 24.36
CA LEU A 269 -16.76 -9.53 24.15
C LEU A 269 -18.28 -9.39 24.07
N PRO A 270 -18.86 -8.36 24.71
CA PRO A 270 -20.29 -8.07 24.55
C PRO A 270 -20.62 -7.95 23.07
N GLN A 271 -21.67 -8.63 22.63
CA GLN A 271 -22.11 -8.60 21.26
C GLN A 271 -22.34 -7.15 20.81
N GLN A 272 -21.74 -6.77 19.69
CA GLN A 272 -21.90 -5.48 19.07
C GLN A 272 -22.80 -5.59 17.85
N ALA A 273 -23.28 -4.45 17.36
CA ALA A 273 -23.99 -4.37 16.09
C ALA A 273 -23.10 -4.85 14.94
N GLU A 274 -23.72 -5.44 13.94
CA GLU A 274 -23.06 -5.90 12.73
C GLU A 274 -22.37 -4.74 11.99
N VAL A 275 -21.14 -4.94 11.54
CA VAL A 275 -20.49 -4.11 10.54
C VAL A 275 -20.83 -4.68 9.17
N TYR A 276 -21.58 -3.92 8.38
CA TYR A 276 -21.95 -4.29 7.02
C TYR A 276 -21.17 -3.42 6.03
N GLU A 277 -20.48 -4.07 5.09
CA GLU A 277 -19.71 -3.39 4.03
C GLU A 277 -20.14 -3.89 2.65
N TYR A 278 -20.58 -2.97 1.79
CA TYR A 278 -20.70 -3.23 0.37
C TYR A 278 -19.36 -2.92 -0.31
N THR A 279 -18.64 -3.97 -0.70
CA THR A 279 -17.28 -3.85 -1.26
C THR A 279 -17.26 -3.43 -2.73
N GLY A 280 -18.42 -3.12 -3.32
CA GLY A 280 -18.53 -2.71 -4.72
C GLY A 280 -18.64 -3.89 -5.70
N ALA A 281 -18.62 -3.55 -6.99
CA ALA A 281 -18.76 -4.54 -8.05
C ALA A 281 -17.50 -5.38 -8.21
N TYR A 282 -17.68 -6.71 -8.26
CA TYR A 282 -16.67 -7.70 -8.61
C TYR A 282 -15.37 -7.63 -7.76
N THR A 283 -15.53 -7.40 -6.46
CA THR A 283 -14.39 -7.45 -5.53
C THR A 283 -13.83 -8.87 -5.41
N TYR A 284 -14.70 -9.88 -5.45
CA TYR A 284 -14.36 -11.28 -5.54
C TYR A 284 -15.37 -12.03 -6.39
N GLY A 285 -14.92 -12.98 -7.18
CA GLY A 285 -15.77 -13.82 -8.03
C GLY A 285 -16.14 -15.15 -7.40
N GLN A 286 -15.38 -15.60 -6.40
CA GLN A 286 -15.54 -16.87 -5.70
C GLN A 286 -15.89 -16.61 -4.23
N GLN A 287 -16.75 -17.44 -3.64
CA GLN A 287 -17.19 -17.27 -2.24
C GLN A 287 -16.02 -17.45 -1.25
N ASP A 288 -15.16 -18.44 -1.47
CA ASP A 288 -13.98 -18.71 -0.65
C ASP A 288 -13.02 -17.51 -0.57
N ARG A 289 -12.91 -16.74 -1.66
CA ARG A 289 -12.13 -15.49 -1.67
C ARG A 289 -12.78 -14.42 -0.79
N GLY A 290 -14.08 -14.28 -0.84
CA GLY A 290 -14.83 -13.36 0.02
C GLY A 290 -14.72 -13.74 1.49
N ASP A 291 -14.82 -15.04 1.79
CA ASP A 291 -14.66 -15.59 3.13
C ASP A 291 -13.23 -15.30 3.67
N HIS A 292 -12.21 -15.51 2.85
CA HIS A 292 -10.82 -15.20 3.23
C HIS A 292 -10.63 -13.72 3.56
N LEU A 293 -11.07 -12.80 2.69
CA LEU A 293 -10.93 -11.35 2.90
C LEU A 293 -11.64 -10.88 4.17
N SER A 294 -12.86 -11.39 4.39
CA SER A 294 -13.63 -11.07 5.60
C SER A 294 -13.00 -11.66 6.85
N LYS A 295 -12.42 -12.86 6.76
CA LYS A 295 -11.68 -13.49 7.85
C LYS A 295 -10.43 -12.69 8.22
N VAL A 296 -9.66 -12.20 7.26
CA VAL A 296 -8.48 -11.36 7.51
C VAL A 296 -8.87 -10.10 8.31
N ARG A 297 -9.99 -9.45 7.95
CA ARG A 297 -10.54 -8.31 8.68
C ARG A 297 -10.96 -8.67 10.10
N MET A 298 -11.62 -9.80 10.28
CA MET A 298 -12.01 -10.26 11.61
C MET A 298 -10.80 -10.62 12.47
N GLU A 299 -9.81 -11.31 11.92
CA GLU A 299 -8.57 -11.66 12.62
C GLU A 299 -7.77 -10.41 13.05
N GLU A 300 -7.84 -9.32 12.29
CA GLU A 300 -7.28 -8.02 12.68
C GLU A 300 -7.94 -7.48 13.94
N TRP A 301 -9.28 -7.44 14.01
CA TRP A 301 -10.02 -7.02 15.22
C TRP A 301 -9.73 -7.94 16.42
N GLU A 302 -9.72 -9.25 16.20
CA GLU A 302 -9.39 -10.22 17.23
C GLU A 302 -7.97 -10.07 17.75
N SER A 303 -7.02 -9.75 16.88
CA SER A 303 -5.65 -9.46 17.23
C SER A 303 -5.57 -8.25 18.17
N GLN A 304 -6.42 -7.24 18.00
CA GLN A 304 -6.46 -6.05 18.86
C GLN A 304 -7.29 -6.21 20.13
N ALA A 305 -8.22 -7.17 20.18
CA ALA A 305 -9.14 -7.33 21.29
C ALA A 305 -8.45 -7.63 22.63
N LYS A 306 -7.27 -8.27 22.59
CA LYS A 306 -6.48 -8.57 23.78
C LYS A 306 -5.00 -8.42 23.54
N ARG A 307 -4.41 -7.43 24.18
CA ARG A 307 -2.97 -7.15 24.18
C ARG A 307 -2.40 -7.28 25.59
N PHE A 308 -1.10 -7.44 25.66
CA PHE A 308 -0.31 -7.44 26.87
C PHE A 308 0.77 -6.38 26.78
N HIS A 309 1.00 -5.67 27.86
CA HIS A 309 2.01 -4.62 27.94
C HIS A 309 3.01 -4.97 29.03
N GLY A 310 4.27 -4.98 28.64
CA GLY A 310 5.39 -5.25 29.53
C GLY A 310 6.36 -4.08 29.59
N VAL A 311 6.99 -3.88 30.74
CA VAL A 311 8.11 -2.95 30.90
C VAL A 311 9.23 -3.67 31.63
N GLY A 312 10.45 -3.52 31.13
CA GLY A 312 11.61 -4.19 31.71
C GLY A 312 12.92 -3.84 31.01
N ALA A 313 13.98 -4.53 31.46
CA ALA A 313 15.32 -4.42 30.87
C ALA A 313 15.65 -5.64 30.00
N VAL A 314 14.75 -6.02 29.12
CA VAL A 314 14.96 -7.16 28.20
C VAL A 314 15.68 -6.65 26.94
N ARG A 315 17.03 -6.75 26.91
CA ARG A 315 17.88 -6.12 25.90
C ARG A 315 17.76 -6.75 24.52
N ARG A 316 17.41 -8.06 24.46
CA ARG A 316 17.23 -8.83 23.22
C ARG A 316 15.83 -8.75 22.61
N ILE A 317 14.91 -7.98 23.24
CA ILE A 317 13.53 -7.88 22.80
C ILE A 317 13.46 -7.15 21.45
N ASP A 318 12.69 -7.70 20.50
CA ASP A 318 12.41 -7.02 19.23
C ASP A 318 11.04 -7.46 18.67
N ALA A 319 10.41 -6.61 17.88
CA ALA A 319 9.17 -6.95 17.20
C ALA A 319 9.37 -8.08 16.19
N GLY A 320 8.39 -8.97 16.05
CA GLY A 320 8.51 -10.16 15.19
C GLY A 320 9.28 -11.32 15.82
N ARG A 321 9.52 -11.26 17.11
CA ARG A 321 10.04 -12.37 17.91
C ARG A 321 8.96 -12.85 18.88
N TRP A 322 9.16 -14.02 19.48
CA TRP A 322 8.30 -14.51 20.56
C TRP A 322 9.13 -15.02 21.73
N PHE A 323 8.51 -15.02 22.91
CA PHE A 323 9.14 -15.48 24.15
C PHE A 323 8.14 -16.22 25.03
N GLU A 324 8.69 -16.93 26.02
CA GLU A 324 7.95 -17.59 27.08
C GLU A 324 8.14 -16.83 28.38
N LEU A 325 7.01 -16.33 28.97
CA LEU A 325 7.03 -15.59 30.21
C LEU A 325 7.03 -16.53 31.42
N ASN A 326 8.03 -16.46 32.25
CA ASN A 326 8.15 -17.22 33.53
C ASN A 326 7.87 -16.36 34.74
N ASP A 327 7.55 -17.05 35.86
CA ASP A 327 7.41 -16.49 37.22
C ASP A 327 6.34 -15.41 37.36
N HIS A 328 5.41 -15.32 36.39
CA HIS A 328 4.30 -14.39 36.48
C HIS A 328 3.06 -15.05 37.11
N PRO A 329 2.50 -14.51 38.23
CA PRO A 329 1.40 -15.16 38.99
C PRO A 329 0.11 -15.34 38.16
N GLY A 330 -0.14 -14.49 37.18
CA GLY A 330 -1.30 -14.60 36.26
C GLY A 330 -1.09 -15.56 35.09
N HIS A 331 0.10 -16.15 34.95
CA HIS A 331 0.45 -17.08 33.88
C HIS A 331 1.20 -18.30 34.44
N PRO A 332 0.51 -19.15 35.25
CA PRO A 332 1.15 -20.25 35.95
C PRO A 332 1.76 -21.28 35.01
N THR A 333 2.80 -21.97 35.49
CA THR A 333 3.42 -23.11 34.84
C THR A 333 2.41 -24.24 34.70
N GLY A 334 2.30 -24.84 33.50
CA GLY A 334 1.41 -25.98 33.23
C GLY A 334 0.67 -25.92 31.91
N SER A 335 0.77 -24.79 31.17
CA SER A 335 0.26 -24.71 29.81
C SER A 335 1.17 -23.75 29.02
N ASP A 336 2.13 -24.33 28.30
CA ASP A 336 3.15 -23.59 27.53
C ASP A 336 2.53 -22.58 26.58
N GLN A 337 1.44 -22.95 25.90
CA GLN A 337 0.73 -22.04 25.01
C GLN A 337 0.17 -20.78 25.68
N LYS A 338 -0.16 -20.82 26.98
CA LYS A 338 -0.64 -19.66 27.73
C LYS A 338 0.47 -18.72 28.21
N ARG A 339 1.73 -19.13 28.08
CA ARG A 339 2.92 -18.35 28.45
C ARG A 339 3.69 -17.82 27.25
N GLN A 340 3.35 -18.27 26.02
CA GLN A 340 4.01 -17.84 24.80
C GLN A 340 3.39 -16.55 24.25
N PHE A 341 4.22 -15.55 24.08
CA PHE A 341 3.83 -14.23 23.62
C PHE A 341 4.65 -13.82 22.40
N ALA A 342 3.97 -13.40 21.33
CA ALA A 342 4.59 -12.74 20.19
C ALA A 342 4.70 -11.24 20.49
N VAL A 343 5.86 -10.67 20.23
CA VAL A 343 6.14 -9.25 20.39
C VAL A 343 5.59 -8.50 19.17
N ILE A 344 4.62 -7.61 19.44
CA ILE A 344 3.96 -6.82 18.40
C ILE A 344 4.64 -5.47 18.22
N ALA A 345 4.98 -4.81 19.30
CA ALA A 345 5.71 -3.55 19.27
C ALA A 345 6.69 -3.45 20.43
N VAL A 346 7.75 -2.72 20.20
CA VAL A 346 8.76 -2.39 21.22
C VAL A 346 9.11 -0.92 21.09
N GLU A 347 9.21 -0.27 22.24
CA GLU A 347 9.78 1.06 22.38
C GLU A 347 10.99 0.97 23.31
N TRP A 348 12.12 1.53 22.91
CA TRP A 348 13.35 1.58 23.69
C TRP A 348 13.66 2.99 24.11
N VAL A 349 14.05 3.16 25.37
CA VAL A 349 14.67 4.37 25.89
C VAL A 349 15.96 3.97 26.58
N ILE A 350 17.10 4.40 26.01
CA ILE A 350 18.40 3.95 26.45
C ILE A 350 19.32 5.16 26.64
N GLU A 351 20.05 5.18 27.75
CA GLU A 351 21.18 6.09 27.95
C GLU A 351 22.45 5.27 28.11
N ASN A 352 23.42 5.58 27.27
CA ASN A 352 24.69 4.88 27.24
C ASN A 352 25.53 5.21 28.49
N ASN A 353 26.31 4.26 28.94
CA ASN A 353 27.26 4.39 30.05
C ASN A 353 28.55 5.08 29.64
N LEU A 354 28.44 6.25 28.98
CA LEU A 354 29.60 7.08 28.67
C LEU A 354 30.05 7.86 29.92
N PRO A 355 31.36 7.98 30.20
CA PRO A 355 31.86 8.72 31.37
C PRO A 355 31.59 10.23 31.31
N VAL A 356 31.01 10.70 30.24
CA VAL A 356 30.74 12.12 29.92
C VAL A 356 29.28 12.50 30.03
N SER A 357 28.36 11.56 30.29
CA SER A 357 26.91 11.81 30.28
C SER A 357 26.43 12.84 31.32
N SER A 358 27.15 13.01 32.43
CA SER A 358 26.77 13.92 33.50
C SER A 358 27.25 15.38 33.37
N GLY A 359 27.96 15.71 32.30
CA GLY A 359 28.58 17.04 32.12
C GLY A 359 28.32 17.72 30.77
N THR A 360 27.46 17.15 29.93
CA THR A 360 27.14 17.74 28.63
C THR A 360 25.97 18.72 28.73
N THR A 361 26.07 19.84 28.03
CA THR A 361 24.97 20.81 27.90
C THR A 361 23.76 20.17 27.24
N ASP A 362 22.58 20.42 27.80
CA ASP A 362 21.31 19.96 27.21
C ASP A 362 20.88 20.94 26.13
N PHE A 363 20.85 20.46 24.88
CA PHE A 363 20.44 21.25 23.73
C PHE A 363 18.97 21.02 23.39
N PRO A 364 18.28 22.03 22.81
CA PRO A 364 16.94 21.82 22.24
C PRO A 364 16.89 20.62 21.30
N HIS A 365 15.80 19.85 21.39
CA HIS A 365 15.56 18.61 20.61
C HIS A 365 16.43 17.39 21.01
N SER A 366 17.26 17.49 22.04
CA SER A 366 17.98 16.31 22.55
C SER A 366 16.99 15.31 23.19
N LEU A 367 17.40 14.05 23.25
CA LEU A 367 16.61 12.97 23.87
C LEU A 367 16.70 13.00 25.42
N ASN A 368 17.37 13.98 26.00
CA ASN A 368 17.55 14.07 27.46
C ASN A 368 16.19 14.10 28.19
N GLY A 369 15.22 14.85 27.67
CA GLY A 369 13.88 14.91 28.26
C GLY A 369 13.17 13.55 28.29
N ALA A 370 13.28 12.76 27.21
CA ALA A 370 12.69 11.42 27.14
C ALA A 370 13.35 10.45 28.14
N VAL A 371 14.69 10.47 28.22
CA VAL A 371 15.44 9.65 29.17
C VAL A 371 15.13 10.06 30.61
N ALA A 372 15.11 11.36 30.91
CA ALA A 372 14.80 11.87 32.22
C ALA A 372 13.38 11.46 32.69
N ALA A 373 12.39 11.53 31.78
CA ALA A 373 11.03 11.08 32.06
C ALA A 373 10.98 9.57 32.32
N ALA A 374 11.66 8.75 31.54
CA ALA A 374 11.73 7.31 31.73
C ALA A 374 12.40 6.94 33.09
N ARG A 375 13.51 7.61 33.43
CA ARG A 375 14.20 7.44 34.70
C ARG A 375 13.32 7.84 35.90
N ALA A 376 12.58 8.95 35.80
CA ALA A 376 11.72 9.45 36.87
C ALA A 376 10.60 8.46 37.25
N VAL A 377 10.03 7.77 36.27
CA VAL A 377 9.02 6.72 36.50
C VAL A 377 9.62 5.49 37.19
N ARG A 378 10.95 5.29 37.13
CA ARG A 378 11.68 4.09 37.61
C ARG A 378 12.75 4.40 38.64
N SER A 379 12.71 5.54 39.28
CA SER A 379 13.76 6.05 40.16
C SER A 379 14.10 5.17 41.37
N THR A 380 13.29 4.16 41.69
CA THR A 380 13.50 3.25 42.83
C THR A 380 13.92 1.84 42.44
N ASP A 381 14.15 1.58 41.12
CA ASP A 381 14.39 0.23 40.59
C ASP A 381 15.75 0.17 39.87
N ASP A 382 16.72 -0.52 40.49
CA ASP A 382 18.06 -0.74 39.93
C ASP A 382 18.07 -1.67 38.69
N THR A 383 16.94 -2.33 38.37
CA THR A 383 16.81 -3.27 37.25
C THR A 383 17.15 -2.63 35.92
N HIS A 384 16.89 -1.35 35.74
CA HIS A 384 17.13 -0.59 34.51
C HIS A 384 18.55 0.00 34.43
N LEU A 385 19.34 -0.11 35.46
CA LEU A 385 20.71 0.44 35.48
C LEU A 385 21.73 -0.61 35.02
N THR A 386 22.65 -0.20 34.21
CA THR A 386 23.79 -1.02 33.75
C THR A 386 25.08 -0.33 34.18
N LYS A 387 25.90 -1.02 34.99
CA LYS A 387 27.20 -0.50 35.44
C LYS A 387 28.34 -1.12 34.67
N SER A 388 29.25 -0.27 34.19
CA SER A 388 30.52 -0.70 33.60
C SER A 388 31.60 -0.88 34.65
N ALA A 389 32.70 -1.55 34.25
CA ALA A 389 33.86 -1.77 35.11
C ALA A 389 34.52 -0.46 35.59
N ASP A 390 34.40 0.62 34.84
CA ASP A 390 34.88 1.96 35.17
C ASP A 390 33.94 2.77 36.08
N GLY A 391 32.84 2.15 36.53
CA GLY A 391 31.86 2.78 37.41
C GLY A 391 30.85 3.69 36.71
N SER A 392 30.93 3.83 35.40
CA SER A 392 29.91 4.58 34.62
C SER A 392 28.59 3.81 34.58
N GLU A 393 27.48 4.52 34.66
CA GLU A 393 26.13 3.95 34.68
C GLU A 393 25.38 4.28 33.38
N GLY A 394 24.77 3.26 32.78
CA GLY A 394 23.80 3.37 31.69
C GLY A 394 22.39 3.08 32.19
N PHE A 395 21.41 3.43 31.37
CA PHE A 395 20.00 3.14 31.59
C PHE A 395 19.42 2.42 30.38
N PHE A 396 18.66 1.35 30.62
CA PHE A 396 17.96 0.61 29.57
C PHE A 396 16.52 0.34 29.99
N MET A 397 15.57 0.78 29.18
CA MET A 397 14.16 0.46 29.35
C MET A 397 13.55 0.07 28.00
N ALA A 398 12.86 -1.07 27.99
CA ALA A 398 12.00 -1.47 26.88
C ALA A 398 10.54 -1.53 27.35
N THR A 399 9.66 -0.89 26.59
CA THR A 399 8.20 -1.04 26.69
C THR A 399 7.73 -1.92 25.56
N VAL A 400 6.95 -2.95 25.87
CA VAL A 400 6.57 -3.99 24.93
C VAL A 400 5.07 -4.09 24.84
N GLU A 401 4.55 -4.17 23.62
CA GLU A 401 3.21 -4.66 23.31
C GLU A 401 3.32 -6.08 22.75
N ALA A 402 2.54 -7.01 23.29
CA ALA A 402 2.57 -8.41 22.90
C ALA A 402 1.16 -8.99 22.82
N GLN A 403 1.03 -10.08 22.08
CA GLN A 403 -0.19 -10.91 22.08
C GLN A 403 0.15 -12.38 22.30
N ARG A 404 -0.86 -13.19 22.61
CA ARG A 404 -0.70 -14.65 22.63
C ARG A 404 -0.28 -15.15 21.26
N ARG A 405 0.76 -15.99 21.18
CA ARG A 405 1.26 -16.58 19.94
C ARG A 405 0.23 -17.44 19.21
N THR A 406 -0.77 -17.97 19.93
CA THR A 406 -1.85 -18.78 19.36
C THR A 406 -2.92 -17.99 18.64
N ILE A 407 -2.91 -16.66 18.73
CA ILE A 407 -3.89 -15.78 18.09
C ILE A 407 -3.29 -15.30 16.77
N PRO A 408 -3.99 -15.44 15.63
CA PRO A 408 -3.54 -14.88 14.37
C PRO A 408 -3.26 -13.38 14.50
N PHE A 409 -2.19 -12.91 13.90
CA PHE A 409 -1.89 -11.48 13.78
C PHE A 409 -2.22 -11.02 12.37
N ARG A 410 -2.87 -9.88 12.27
CA ARG A 410 -3.03 -9.12 11.03
C ARG A 410 -2.67 -7.67 11.31
N SER A 411 -1.99 -7.04 10.35
CA SER A 411 -1.69 -5.61 10.44
C SER A 411 -2.99 -4.82 10.42
N PRO A 412 -3.11 -3.74 11.21
CA PRO A 412 -4.23 -2.80 11.07
C PRO A 412 -4.34 -2.26 9.65
N PHE A 413 -5.57 -2.06 9.17
CA PHE A 413 -5.84 -1.44 7.87
C PHE A 413 -5.66 0.08 8.00
N GLU A 414 -4.45 0.56 7.76
CA GLU A 414 -4.04 1.97 7.89
C GLU A 414 -3.75 2.62 6.54
N HIS A 415 -3.73 1.83 5.44
CA HIS A 415 -3.37 2.29 4.10
C HIS A 415 -4.52 2.11 3.13
N ASP A 416 -5.06 3.23 2.66
CA ASP A 416 -6.22 3.25 1.78
C ASP A 416 -5.82 3.18 0.31
N LYS A 417 -6.74 2.67 -0.52
CA LYS A 417 -6.63 2.79 -1.97
C LYS A 417 -6.75 4.25 -2.40
N PRO A 418 -6.00 4.67 -3.45
CA PRO A 418 -6.19 5.99 -4.02
C PRO A 418 -7.60 6.12 -4.61
N THR A 419 -8.29 7.23 -4.31
CA THR A 419 -9.56 7.57 -4.93
C THR A 419 -9.32 8.10 -6.33
N MET A 420 -9.88 7.41 -7.32
CA MET A 420 -9.76 7.80 -8.72
C MET A 420 -10.93 8.69 -9.16
N HIS A 421 -10.63 9.62 -10.04
CA HIS A 421 -11.60 10.52 -10.66
C HIS A 421 -11.61 10.34 -12.17
N LEU A 422 -12.58 10.93 -12.87
CA LEU A 422 -12.72 10.87 -14.30
C LEU A 422 -11.40 11.17 -15.04
N GLN A 423 -11.04 10.29 -15.95
CA GLN A 423 -9.83 10.38 -16.77
C GLN A 423 -10.14 9.97 -18.20
N THR A 424 -9.14 10.08 -19.08
CA THR A 424 -9.27 9.58 -20.44
C THR A 424 -8.24 8.49 -20.73
N ALA A 425 -8.57 7.63 -21.68
CA ALA A 425 -7.70 6.56 -22.15
C ALA A 425 -7.91 6.31 -23.64
N THR A 426 -6.96 5.66 -24.28
CA THR A 426 -7.06 5.26 -25.69
C THR A 426 -7.46 3.78 -25.78
N VAL A 427 -8.44 3.47 -26.63
CA VAL A 427 -8.84 2.08 -26.91
C VAL A 427 -7.73 1.36 -27.67
N VAL A 428 -7.40 0.15 -27.23
CA VAL A 428 -6.31 -0.66 -27.79
C VAL A 428 -6.77 -2.09 -28.11
N GLY A 429 -5.95 -2.80 -28.85
CA GLY A 429 -6.18 -4.19 -29.24
C GLY A 429 -5.03 -4.73 -30.09
N PRO A 430 -5.19 -5.94 -30.68
CA PRO A 430 -4.19 -6.57 -31.52
C PRO A 430 -3.81 -5.71 -32.73
N GLN A 431 -2.59 -5.88 -33.18
CA GLN A 431 -2.08 -5.16 -34.37
C GLN A 431 -2.94 -5.46 -35.60
N ASN A 432 -3.25 -4.43 -36.37
CA ASN A 432 -4.09 -4.46 -37.60
C ASN A 432 -5.58 -4.74 -37.39
N GLU A 433 -6.05 -4.77 -36.13
CA GLU A 433 -7.48 -4.82 -35.85
C GLU A 433 -8.07 -3.41 -35.67
N GLU A 434 -9.32 -3.22 -36.09
CA GLU A 434 -10.07 -1.98 -35.86
C GLU A 434 -10.99 -2.08 -34.63
N VAL A 435 -11.40 -3.29 -34.29
CA VAL A 435 -12.32 -3.58 -33.17
C VAL A 435 -11.80 -4.76 -32.41
N PHE A 436 -11.69 -4.61 -31.09
CA PHE A 436 -11.34 -5.70 -30.18
C PHE A 436 -12.29 -5.70 -29.00
N THR A 437 -13.14 -6.71 -28.93
CA THR A 437 -14.24 -6.77 -27.95
C THR A 437 -14.59 -8.23 -27.64
N ASP A 438 -15.32 -8.43 -26.54
CA ASP A 438 -15.82 -9.73 -26.11
C ASP A 438 -17.37 -9.82 -26.18
N GLU A 439 -17.94 -10.90 -25.65
CA GLU A 439 -19.40 -11.16 -25.66
C GLU A 439 -20.25 -10.11 -24.92
N LEU A 440 -19.67 -9.33 -24.00
CA LEU A 440 -20.30 -8.22 -23.30
C LEU A 440 -20.00 -6.86 -23.92
N ASN A 441 -19.41 -6.82 -25.12
CA ASN A 441 -18.92 -5.63 -25.78
C ASN A 441 -17.97 -4.79 -24.91
N ARG A 442 -17.19 -5.46 -24.05
CA ARG A 442 -16.12 -4.82 -23.27
C ARG A 442 -14.95 -4.52 -24.19
N ILE A 443 -14.16 -3.54 -23.80
CA ILE A 443 -12.97 -3.12 -24.55
C ILE A 443 -11.74 -3.11 -23.66
N LYS A 444 -10.58 -3.02 -24.26
CA LYS A 444 -9.32 -2.78 -23.58
C LYS A 444 -8.79 -1.40 -23.90
N VAL A 445 -8.14 -0.77 -22.93
CA VAL A 445 -7.66 0.60 -23.05
C VAL A 445 -6.24 0.74 -22.51
N ARG A 446 -5.51 1.70 -23.07
CA ARG A 446 -4.26 2.18 -22.48
C ARG A 446 -4.53 3.48 -21.74
N MET A 447 -4.30 3.49 -20.42
CA MET A 447 -4.33 4.70 -19.64
C MET A 447 -3.18 5.63 -20.04
N HIS A 448 -3.42 6.93 -20.15
CA HIS A 448 -2.38 7.87 -20.62
C HIS A 448 -1.18 7.96 -19.69
N TRP A 449 -1.39 7.69 -18.41
CA TRP A 449 -0.32 7.66 -17.39
C TRP A 449 0.46 6.34 -17.35
N ASP A 450 -0.03 5.26 -17.95
CA ASP A 450 0.67 3.97 -17.98
C ASP A 450 1.80 4.00 -19.02
N ARG A 451 2.98 4.39 -18.54
CA ARG A 451 4.18 4.55 -19.37
C ARG A 451 4.90 3.24 -19.69
N LEU A 452 4.59 2.16 -18.97
CA LEU A 452 5.28 0.87 -19.11
C LEU A 452 4.58 -0.06 -20.09
N ASN A 453 3.33 0.26 -20.47
CA ASN A 453 2.52 -0.57 -21.33
C ASN A 453 2.81 -0.27 -22.82
N ALA A 454 2.92 -1.33 -23.62
CA ALA A 454 3.14 -1.22 -25.08
C ALA A 454 1.96 -0.63 -25.85
N GLY A 455 0.75 -0.64 -25.27
CA GLY A 455 -0.46 -0.15 -25.92
C GLY A 455 -1.10 -1.17 -26.85
N ASP A 456 -0.93 -2.44 -26.55
CA ASP A 456 -1.51 -3.58 -27.25
C ASP A 456 -2.74 -4.15 -26.49
N GLU A 457 -3.20 -5.33 -26.87
CA GLU A 457 -4.31 -6.05 -26.25
C GLU A 457 -4.08 -6.44 -24.77
N ASN A 458 -2.86 -6.28 -24.26
CA ASN A 458 -2.50 -6.57 -22.88
C ASN A 458 -2.47 -5.32 -21.99
N ALA A 459 -2.87 -4.16 -22.50
CA ALA A 459 -2.77 -2.88 -21.80
C ALA A 459 -3.67 -2.77 -20.56
N SER A 460 -4.81 -3.44 -20.53
CA SER A 460 -5.73 -3.45 -19.40
C SER A 460 -6.52 -4.75 -19.29
N CYS A 461 -7.30 -4.87 -18.21
CA CYS A 461 -8.41 -5.83 -18.18
C CYS A 461 -9.52 -5.42 -19.16
N TRP A 462 -10.53 -6.28 -19.33
CA TRP A 462 -11.74 -5.96 -20.07
C TRP A 462 -12.60 -4.94 -19.31
N LEU A 463 -12.81 -3.75 -19.89
CA LEU A 463 -13.64 -2.68 -19.31
C LEU A 463 -15.03 -2.71 -19.93
N ARG A 464 -16.07 -2.66 -19.09
CA ARG A 464 -17.46 -2.47 -19.54
C ARG A 464 -17.62 -1.08 -20.12
N VAL A 465 -18.46 -0.96 -21.15
CA VAL A 465 -18.80 0.29 -21.81
C VAL A 465 -20.25 0.64 -21.52
N ALA A 466 -20.49 1.83 -20.97
CA ALA A 466 -21.83 2.35 -20.78
C ALA A 466 -22.51 2.59 -22.14
N GLN A 467 -23.76 2.16 -22.25
CA GLN A 467 -24.61 2.36 -23.44
C GLN A 467 -25.85 3.16 -23.02
N SER A 468 -26.48 3.82 -23.97
CA SER A 468 -27.70 4.60 -23.73
C SER A 468 -28.92 3.73 -23.39
N ASP A 469 -28.91 2.47 -23.82
CA ASP A 469 -29.95 1.49 -23.52
C ASP A 469 -29.36 0.08 -23.53
N THR A 470 -29.71 -0.77 -22.52
CA THR A 470 -29.10 -2.09 -22.28
C THR A 470 -30.13 -3.11 -21.86
N GLY A 471 -30.98 -3.55 -22.79
CA GLY A 471 -31.95 -4.62 -22.56
C GLY A 471 -31.45 -6.00 -23.02
N GLY A 472 -32.15 -7.05 -22.59
CA GLY A 472 -31.88 -8.42 -23.06
C GLY A 472 -32.33 -8.59 -24.50
N SER A 473 -31.40 -8.72 -25.43
CA SER A 473 -31.58 -8.83 -26.89
C SER A 473 -32.10 -7.55 -27.57
N TYR A 474 -32.11 -6.41 -26.87
CA TYR A 474 -32.42 -5.09 -27.44
C TYR A 474 -31.58 -4.01 -26.73
N GLY A 475 -31.51 -2.82 -27.35
CA GLY A 475 -30.77 -1.68 -26.81
C GLY A 475 -29.81 -1.06 -27.81
N ALA A 476 -29.02 -0.11 -27.36
CA ALA A 476 -28.00 0.56 -28.17
C ALA A 476 -26.66 -0.18 -28.06
N VAL A 477 -26.04 -0.42 -29.21
CA VAL A 477 -24.72 -1.06 -29.28
C VAL A 477 -23.77 -0.21 -30.09
N HIS A 478 -22.85 0.46 -29.41
CA HIS A 478 -21.82 1.30 -30.04
C HIS A 478 -20.46 1.01 -29.39
N THR A 479 -19.81 -0.07 -29.84
CA THR A 479 -18.48 -0.47 -29.33
C THR A 479 -17.40 0.54 -29.77
N PRO A 480 -16.64 1.15 -28.84
CA PRO A 480 -15.49 1.99 -29.19
C PRO A 480 -14.44 1.22 -29.98
N ARG A 481 -13.87 1.87 -31.01
CA ARG A 481 -12.85 1.26 -31.86
C ARG A 481 -11.44 1.61 -31.42
N ILE A 482 -10.48 0.78 -31.81
CA ILE A 482 -9.06 0.99 -31.53
C ILE A 482 -8.62 2.38 -32.00
N GLY A 483 -7.92 3.09 -31.13
CA GLY A 483 -7.46 4.46 -31.34
C GLY A 483 -8.48 5.55 -31.00
N GLU A 484 -9.70 5.22 -30.60
CA GLU A 484 -10.65 6.20 -30.04
C GLU A 484 -10.27 6.57 -28.60
N GLU A 485 -10.56 7.80 -28.21
CA GLU A 485 -10.40 8.28 -26.84
C GLU A 485 -11.71 8.11 -26.07
N VAL A 486 -11.62 7.47 -24.91
CA VAL A 486 -12.75 7.17 -24.04
C VAL A 486 -12.59 7.80 -22.68
N LEU A 487 -13.73 8.11 -22.06
CA LEU A 487 -13.80 8.59 -20.68
C LEU A 487 -13.85 7.37 -19.74
N ILE A 488 -12.93 7.34 -18.79
CA ILE A 488 -12.85 6.29 -17.77
C ILE A 488 -13.31 6.88 -16.44
N ASP A 489 -14.33 6.29 -15.88
CA ASP A 489 -14.76 6.50 -14.52
C ASP A 489 -14.45 5.25 -13.68
N TRP A 490 -14.53 5.37 -12.38
CA TRP A 490 -14.10 4.34 -11.45
C TRP A 490 -15.23 4.01 -10.47
N ALA A 491 -15.74 2.80 -10.51
CA ALA A 491 -16.88 2.41 -9.68
C ALA A 491 -16.57 2.59 -8.18
N GLY A 492 -17.25 3.54 -7.53
CA GLY A 492 -16.98 3.91 -6.14
C GLY A 492 -15.63 4.58 -5.91
N GLY A 493 -14.97 5.11 -6.95
CA GLY A 493 -13.62 5.66 -6.86
C GLY A 493 -12.50 4.62 -6.73
N ASP A 494 -12.82 3.33 -6.76
CA ASP A 494 -11.86 2.23 -6.57
C ASP A 494 -10.96 2.07 -7.80
N CYS A 495 -9.65 2.29 -7.62
CA CYS A 495 -8.65 2.25 -8.69
C CYS A 495 -8.59 0.92 -9.48
N ASP A 496 -9.08 -0.17 -8.89
CA ASP A 496 -9.12 -1.49 -9.52
C ASP A 496 -10.45 -1.76 -10.29
N LYS A 497 -11.37 -0.77 -10.35
CA LYS A 497 -12.72 -0.95 -10.94
C LYS A 497 -13.05 0.07 -12.02
N PRO A 498 -12.27 0.13 -13.13
CA PRO A 498 -12.51 1.08 -14.23
C PRO A 498 -13.76 0.71 -15.04
N LEU A 499 -14.45 1.75 -15.54
CA LEU A 499 -15.63 1.67 -16.37
C LEU A 499 -15.56 2.75 -17.46
N VAL A 500 -15.87 2.42 -18.71
CA VAL A 500 -15.97 3.40 -19.80
C VAL A 500 -17.36 4.04 -19.77
N THR A 501 -17.42 5.35 -19.53
CA THR A 501 -18.68 6.12 -19.38
C THR A 501 -19.00 7.01 -20.56
N GLY A 502 -18.05 7.22 -21.50
CA GLY A 502 -18.26 8.08 -22.66
C GLY A 502 -17.09 8.07 -23.62
N ARG A 503 -17.17 8.95 -24.60
CA ARG A 503 -16.14 9.15 -25.63
C ARG A 503 -15.95 10.64 -25.89
N VAL A 504 -14.76 11.02 -26.34
CA VAL A 504 -14.45 12.38 -26.74
C VAL A 504 -13.69 12.37 -28.07
N TYR A 505 -13.94 13.37 -28.88
CA TYR A 505 -13.09 13.65 -30.03
C TYR A 505 -11.79 14.30 -29.58
N ASN A 506 -10.74 14.11 -30.38
CA ASN A 506 -9.45 14.73 -30.12
C ASN A 506 -8.79 15.23 -31.41
N GLY A 507 -7.57 15.72 -31.34
CA GLY A 507 -6.85 16.26 -32.50
C GLY A 507 -6.61 15.26 -33.65
N ALA A 508 -6.51 13.96 -33.34
CA ALA A 508 -6.33 12.89 -34.31
C ALA A 508 -7.66 12.32 -34.85
N LYS A 509 -8.71 12.36 -34.03
CA LYS A 509 -10.05 11.82 -34.36
C LYS A 509 -11.07 12.96 -34.24
N LYS A 510 -11.29 13.69 -35.34
CA LYS A 510 -12.22 14.83 -35.39
C LYS A 510 -13.63 14.38 -35.81
N PRO A 511 -14.70 15.07 -35.35
CA PRO A 511 -16.04 14.81 -35.83
C PRO A 511 -16.17 15.13 -37.32
N GLU A 512 -17.01 14.40 -38.02
CA GLU A 512 -17.31 14.65 -39.44
C GLU A 512 -17.97 16.01 -39.63
N TRP A 513 -18.94 16.34 -38.77
CA TRP A 513 -19.65 17.61 -38.80
C TRP A 513 -19.17 18.47 -37.63
N HIS A 514 -18.65 19.65 -37.96
CA HIS A 514 -18.00 20.51 -36.99
C HIS A 514 -18.10 22.00 -37.37
N SER A 515 -17.82 22.87 -36.43
CA SER A 515 -17.63 24.32 -36.58
C SER A 515 -18.88 25.16 -36.86
N ASN A 516 -19.92 24.63 -37.49
CA ASN A 516 -21.13 25.40 -37.80
C ASN A 516 -22.31 25.10 -36.85
N GLY A 517 -22.34 23.96 -36.18
CA GLY A 517 -23.42 23.57 -35.27
C GLY A 517 -24.77 23.31 -35.91
N ILE A 518 -24.83 23.26 -37.25
CA ILE A 518 -26.06 23.08 -38.01
C ILE A 518 -26.30 21.62 -38.34
N LEU A 519 -25.22 20.89 -38.64
CA LEU A 519 -25.27 19.47 -38.97
C LEU A 519 -25.07 18.64 -37.71
N SER A 520 -25.99 17.69 -37.48
CA SER A 520 -25.93 16.71 -36.39
C SER A 520 -26.32 15.33 -36.93
N GLY A 521 -26.03 14.27 -36.12
CA GLY A 521 -26.43 12.93 -36.52
C GLY A 521 -25.40 11.87 -36.13
N TYR A 522 -25.41 10.79 -36.90
CA TYR A 522 -24.57 9.62 -36.69
C TYR A 522 -23.95 9.13 -38.00
N LYS A 523 -22.63 8.82 -37.96
CA LYS A 523 -21.93 8.22 -39.12
C LYS A 523 -21.15 7.00 -38.65
N SER A 524 -21.40 5.85 -39.25
CA SER A 524 -20.63 4.62 -39.04
C SER A 524 -19.41 4.55 -39.96
N LYS A 525 -18.53 3.60 -39.72
CA LYS A 525 -17.40 3.26 -40.58
C LYS A 525 -17.46 1.77 -40.91
N GLU A 526 -17.29 1.42 -42.15
CA GLU A 526 -17.11 0.04 -42.63
C GLU A 526 -15.90 -0.59 -41.94
N TYR A 527 -16.04 -1.86 -41.51
CA TYR A 527 -14.93 -2.61 -40.93
C TYR A 527 -13.88 -2.91 -42.00
N GLN A 528 -12.64 -2.52 -41.74
CA GLN A 528 -11.49 -2.64 -42.66
C GLN A 528 -11.70 -2.02 -44.05
N GLY A 529 -12.70 -1.19 -44.22
CA GLY A 529 -13.03 -0.53 -45.50
C GLY A 529 -13.18 0.98 -45.38
N SER A 530 -13.59 1.62 -46.46
CA SER A 530 -13.83 3.07 -46.56
C SER A 530 -15.31 3.45 -46.61
N GLY A 531 -16.21 2.47 -46.69
CA GLY A 531 -17.64 2.68 -46.72
C GLY A 531 -18.20 3.16 -45.35
N TYR A 532 -19.44 3.68 -45.39
CA TYR A 532 -20.11 4.18 -44.21
C TYR A 532 -21.62 4.20 -44.36
N ASN A 533 -22.33 4.26 -43.25
CA ASN A 533 -23.74 4.61 -43.18
C ASN A 533 -23.87 5.88 -42.34
N GLN A 534 -24.87 6.72 -42.63
CA GLN A 534 -25.10 7.93 -41.86
C GLN A 534 -26.59 8.26 -41.72
N LEU A 535 -26.89 8.92 -40.59
CA LEU A 535 -28.11 9.67 -40.37
C LEU A 535 -27.71 11.11 -40.09
N VAL A 536 -28.12 12.04 -40.96
CA VAL A 536 -27.80 13.47 -40.83
C VAL A 536 -29.09 14.25 -40.64
N MET A 537 -29.08 15.15 -39.69
CA MET A 537 -30.06 16.22 -39.52
C MET A 537 -29.35 17.55 -39.79
N ASP A 538 -29.98 18.39 -40.61
CA ASP A 538 -29.51 19.71 -41.00
C ASP A 538 -30.58 20.72 -40.64
N ASP A 539 -30.29 21.56 -39.67
CA ASP A 539 -31.20 22.54 -39.06
C ASP A 539 -30.94 23.97 -39.59
N ALA A 540 -30.39 24.12 -40.79
CA ALA A 540 -30.23 25.43 -41.40
C ALA A 540 -31.57 26.16 -41.58
N THR A 541 -31.64 27.43 -41.21
CA THR A 541 -32.85 28.24 -41.21
C THR A 541 -33.59 28.20 -42.55
N GLY A 542 -34.84 27.72 -42.53
CA GLY A 542 -35.68 27.58 -43.70
C GLY A 542 -35.22 26.43 -44.65
N GLN A 543 -34.29 25.59 -44.26
CA GLN A 543 -33.69 24.55 -45.10
C GLN A 543 -33.53 23.21 -44.35
N ASN A 544 -34.48 22.92 -43.44
CA ASN A 544 -34.44 21.69 -42.65
C ASN A 544 -34.45 20.44 -43.55
N ARG A 545 -33.60 19.46 -43.21
CA ARG A 545 -33.59 18.18 -43.89
C ARG A 545 -33.11 17.04 -43.00
N VAL A 546 -33.49 15.83 -43.40
CA VAL A 546 -32.96 14.58 -42.83
C VAL A 546 -32.48 13.70 -43.97
N GLN A 547 -31.33 13.06 -43.80
CA GLN A 547 -30.79 12.10 -44.77
C GLN A 547 -30.38 10.82 -44.06
N MET A 548 -30.94 9.70 -44.48
CA MET A 548 -30.43 8.35 -44.22
C MET A 548 -29.67 7.88 -45.47
N TYR A 549 -28.41 7.50 -45.31
CA TYR A 549 -27.53 7.18 -46.43
C TYR A 549 -26.64 5.99 -46.14
N SER A 550 -26.45 5.14 -47.17
CA SER A 550 -25.43 4.10 -47.22
C SER A 550 -24.52 4.30 -48.43
N SER A 551 -23.21 4.24 -48.20
CA SER A 551 -22.24 4.29 -49.30
C SER A 551 -22.31 3.07 -50.23
N SER A 552 -22.91 1.96 -49.76
CA SER A 552 -23.19 0.81 -50.61
C SER A 552 -24.27 1.16 -51.63
N ALA A 553 -23.91 1.11 -52.91
CA ALA A 553 -24.76 1.47 -54.04
C ALA A 553 -25.39 2.88 -53.91
N ASN A 554 -24.72 3.81 -53.18
CA ASN A 554 -25.16 5.19 -53.01
C ASN A 554 -26.68 5.30 -52.69
N SER A 555 -27.14 4.42 -51.76
CA SER A 555 -28.56 4.28 -51.42
C SER A 555 -28.94 5.29 -50.35
N GLN A 556 -30.08 6.01 -50.54
CA GLN A 556 -30.51 7.05 -49.59
C GLN A 556 -32.03 7.21 -49.52
N LEU A 557 -32.45 7.71 -48.35
CA LEU A 557 -33.72 8.42 -48.17
C LEU A 557 -33.39 9.84 -47.70
N HIS A 558 -33.78 10.85 -48.47
CA HIS A 558 -33.51 12.24 -48.21
C HIS A 558 -34.82 13.02 -48.15
N LEU A 559 -35.06 13.76 -47.09
CA LEU A 559 -36.31 14.45 -46.77
C LEU A 559 -36.07 15.93 -46.55
N GLY A 560 -36.98 16.80 -47.01
CA GLY A 560 -37.01 18.24 -46.74
C GLY A 560 -36.31 19.07 -47.83
N TYR A 561 -35.39 19.94 -47.44
CA TYR A 561 -34.61 20.81 -48.33
C TYR A 561 -33.38 20.05 -48.85
N LEU A 562 -33.51 19.42 -50.02
CA LEU A 562 -32.50 18.52 -50.57
C LEU A 562 -31.27 19.28 -51.08
N ILE A 563 -30.07 18.88 -50.66
CA ILE A 563 -28.79 19.47 -51.08
C ILE A 563 -27.77 18.38 -51.41
N ALA A 564 -26.80 18.72 -52.25
CA ALA A 564 -25.62 17.90 -52.50
C ALA A 564 -24.60 18.14 -51.37
N GLN A 565 -24.74 17.41 -50.25
CA GLN A 565 -23.81 17.49 -49.12
C GLN A 565 -22.56 16.67 -49.37
N THR A 566 -21.40 17.22 -49.03
CA THR A 566 -20.12 16.50 -49.03
C THR A 566 -19.43 16.74 -47.70
N GLY A 567 -19.35 15.69 -46.87
CA GLY A 567 -18.75 15.79 -45.53
C GLY A 567 -19.42 16.88 -44.69
N ASN A 568 -18.65 17.85 -44.19
CA ASN A 568 -19.10 18.99 -43.42
C ASN A 568 -19.66 20.16 -44.27
N SER A 569 -19.63 20.05 -45.60
CA SER A 569 -20.00 21.13 -46.50
C SER A 569 -21.41 20.94 -47.06
N ARG A 570 -22.26 21.97 -46.93
CA ARG A 570 -23.56 22.06 -47.59
C ARG A 570 -23.33 22.47 -49.04
N GLY A 571 -23.78 21.65 -49.96
CA GLY A 571 -23.63 21.89 -51.41
C GLY A 571 -24.85 22.51 -52.07
N SER A 572 -24.97 22.36 -53.38
CA SER A 572 -26.03 22.94 -54.18
C SER A 572 -27.40 22.38 -53.85
N TYR A 573 -28.44 23.20 -54.05
CA TYR A 573 -29.84 22.83 -53.90
C TYR A 573 -30.24 21.82 -55.01
N LEU A 574 -30.93 20.76 -54.61
CA LEU A 574 -31.37 19.69 -55.50
C LEU A 574 -32.90 19.62 -55.66
N GLY A 575 -33.63 20.29 -54.75
CA GLY A 575 -35.10 20.27 -54.72
C GLY A 575 -35.66 20.30 -53.31
N SER A 576 -36.99 20.28 -53.19
CA SER A 576 -37.69 20.16 -51.92
C SER A 576 -38.68 19.02 -51.97
N GLY A 577 -38.79 18.23 -50.91
CA GLY A 577 -39.67 17.07 -50.81
C GLY A 577 -38.92 15.82 -50.31
N PHE A 578 -39.03 14.71 -51.04
CA PHE A 578 -38.26 13.51 -50.71
C PHE A 578 -37.56 12.93 -51.92
N ASP A 579 -36.43 12.26 -51.69
CA ASP A 579 -35.66 11.51 -52.69
C ASP A 579 -35.34 10.11 -52.14
N LEU A 580 -35.86 9.07 -52.78
CA LEU A 580 -35.53 7.66 -52.51
C LEU A 580 -34.73 7.13 -53.67
N LYS A 581 -33.44 6.92 -53.47
CA LYS A 581 -32.46 6.62 -54.51
C LYS A 581 -31.62 5.41 -54.18
N SER A 582 -31.25 4.64 -55.22
CA SER A 582 -30.17 3.64 -55.18
C SER A 582 -29.56 3.54 -56.60
N ASP A 583 -28.23 3.38 -56.66
CA ASP A 583 -27.52 3.16 -57.93
C ASP A 583 -27.50 1.67 -58.34
N ALA A 584 -28.12 0.80 -57.55
CA ALA A 584 -28.28 -0.63 -57.85
C ALA A 584 -29.76 -1.02 -57.97
N TYR A 585 -30.26 -1.90 -57.14
CA TYR A 585 -31.59 -2.44 -57.19
C TYR A 585 -32.53 -1.73 -56.20
N GLY A 586 -33.75 -1.39 -56.65
CA GLY A 586 -34.82 -0.82 -55.82
C GLY A 586 -36.10 -1.66 -55.91
N ALA A 587 -36.79 -1.85 -54.80
CA ALA A 587 -38.09 -2.47 -54.76
C ALA A 587 -38.99 -1.78 -53.71
N ILE A 588 -40.25 -1.51 -54.13
CA ILE A 588 -41.30 -1.07 -53.20
C ILE A 588 -42.33 -2.22 -53.15
N ARG A 589 -42.54 -2.77 -51.96
CA ARG A 589 -43.42 -3.93 -51.76
C ARG A 589 -44.39 -3.65 -50.60
N ALA A 590 -45.67 -4.00 -50.80
CA ALA A 590 -46.67 -3.94 -49.77
C ALA A 590 -47.48 -5.25 -49.70
N GLY A 591 -47.72 -5.82 -48.53
CA GLY A 591 -48.41 -7.10 -48.39
C GLY A 591 -49.92 -7.02 -48.63
N GLN A 592 -50.54 -5.82 -48.54
CA GLN A 592 -51.98 -5.63 -48.75
C GLN A 592 -52.32 -4.63 -49.88
N GLY A 593 -51.44 -3.72 -50.20
CA GLY A 593 -51.63 -2.75 -51.26
C GLY A 593 -50.68 -1.57 -51.19
N LEU A 594 -50.39 -0.92 -52.32
CA LEU A 594 -49.62 0.30 -52.42
C LEU A 594 -50.49 1.39 -53.06
N TYR A 595 -50.65 2.51 -52.35
CA TYR A 595 -51.38 3.65 -52.87
C TYR A 595 -50.41 4.81 -53.14
N ILE A 596 -50.37 5.31 -54.36
CA ILE A 596 -49.61 6.48 -54.76
C ILE A 596 -50.64 7.47 -55.34
N SER A 597 -50.70 8.66 -54.79
CA SER A 597 -51.58 9.74 -55.24
C SER A 597 -50.81 11.03 -55.49
N THR A 598 -51.35 11.89 -56.32
CA THR A 598 -50.86 13.28 -56.52
C THR A 598 -51.55 14.22 -55.55
#